data_11b3aa61fe8291bc889acfc7f486d2cd
#
_entry.id   11b3aa61fe8291bc889acfc7f486d2cd
#
_cell.length_a   1.000
_cell.length_b   1.000
_cell.length_c   1.000
_cell.angle_alpha   90.00
_cell.angle_beta   90.00
_cell.angle_gamma   90.00
#
_symmetry.space_group_name_H-M   'P 1'
#
loop_
_entity.id
_entity.type
_entity.pdbx_description
1 polymer ?
#
loop_
_entity_poly.entity_id
_entity_poly.type
_entity_poly.pdbx_seq_one_letter_code
_entity_poly.pdbx_strand_id
1 'polypeptide(L)'
;MHQYKSRKILVYIFLFFIIATTNNKNFSPSNFPNLKNIIVSGLDEKSNLEIIRKLDFLKLDNLFFINKSKINEILNSNNFVEKYSIHKIYPSSIKVKIEKAKLLIKTDDDYYLGSNGKFIKANKQINNIPIILGDFNISEFFLFKEIIDKSNFKFENIHKLTFLPSKRWNIETKNGILIKLPRKKLIESFELLDFFLSEKRNKKLKIIDLRQNNQVIIDE
;
A
#
# COMPACT_ATOMS: atom_id res chain seq x y z
N MET A 1 9.34 52.25 19.91
CA MET A 1 10.35 52.51 18.85
C MET A 1 11.56 51.52 18.87
N HIS A 2 11.65 50.58 19.77
CA HIS A 2 12.80 49.64 19.89
C HIS A 2 12.76 48.39 19.04
N GLN A 3 11.58 47.95 18.56
CA GLN A 3 11.47 46.67 17.82
C GLN A 3 11.97 46.76 16.36
N TYR A 4 12.00 47.91 15.75
CA TYR A 4 12.44 48.08 14.37
C TYR A 4 13.96 47.98 14.17
N LYS A 5 14.74 48.37 15.23
CA LYS A 5 16.21 48.23 15.17
C LYS A 5 16.67 46.77 15.29
N SER A 6 15.99 45.95 16.08
CA SER A 6 16.31 44.54 16.27
C SER A 6 16.14 43.70 15.00
N ARG A 7 15.08 43.92 14.21
CA ARG A 7 14.87 43.21 12.95
C ARG A 7 15.95 43.54 11.88
N LYS A 8 16.36 44.79 11.78
CA LYS A 8 17.44 45.16 10.85
C LYS A 8 18.76 44.54 11.24
N ILE A 9 19.08 44.45 12.49
CA ILE A 9 20.30 43.81 12.98
C ILE A 9 20.28 42.32 12.67
N LEU A 10 19.16 41.63 12.86
CA LEU A 10 19.01 40.21 12.47
C LEU A 10 19.20 39.97 10.98
N VAL A 11 18.67 40.87 10.13
CA VAL A 11 18.88 40.78 8.68
C VAL A 11 20.35 40.97 8.31
N TYR A 12 21.06 41.92 8.93
CA TYR A 12 22.48 42.13 8.68
C TYR A 12 23.36 40.98 9.17
N ILE A 13 23.03 40.39 10.33
CA ILE A 13 23.70 39.18 10.83
C ILE A 13 23.46 38.01 9.88
N PHE A 14 22.24 37.82 9.39
CA PHE A 14 21.91 36.78 8.41
C PHE A 14 22.63 36.98 7.08
N LEU A 15 22.69 38.22 6.55
CA LEU A 15 23.44 38.58 5.36
C LEU A 15 24.94 38.36 5.54
N PHE A 16 25.48 38.71 6.71
CA PHE A 16 26.90 38.46 7.04
C PHE A 16 27.22 36.96 7.02
N PHE A 17 26.36 36.13 7.61
CA PHE A 17 26.52 34.66 7.55
C PHE A 17 26.44 34.13 6.13
N ILE A 18 25.52 34.62 5.29
CA ILE A 18 25.45 34.25 3.88
C ILE A 18 26.75 34.60 3.14
N ILE A 19 27.25 35.83 3.29
CA ILE A 19 28.47 36.28 2.63
C ILE A 19 29.71 35.51 3.17
N ALA A 20 29.78 35.26 4.46
CA ALA A 20 30.85 34.47 5.07
C ALA A 20 30.88 33.02 4.58
N THR A 21 29.70 32.43 4.33
CA THR A 21 29.59 31.06 3.83
C THR A 21 29.85 30.95 2.32
N THR A 22 29.46 31.96 1.53
CA THR A 22 29.67 31.94 0.06
C THR A 22 31.12 32.12 -0.33
N ASN A 23 31.93 32.79 0.50
CA ASN A 23 33.34 33.05 0.22
C ASN A 23 34.30 31.99 0.82
N ASN A 24 33.75 30.97 1.47
CA ASN A 24 34.56 29.91 2.07
C ASN A 24 34.86 28.80 1.05
N LYS A 25 36.10 28.78 0.49
CA LYS A 25 36.55 27.76 -0.46
C LYS A 25 36.44 26.32 0.08
N ASN A 26 36.34 26.15 1.41
CA ASN A 26 36.15 24.86 2.05
C ASN A 26 34.68 24.36 1.98
N PHE A 27 33.75 25.21 1.55
CA PHE A 27 32.34 24.84 1.30
C PHE A 27 32.05 24.41 -0.14
N SER A 28 33.11 24.00 -0.89
CA SER A 28 32.83 23.46 -2.21
C SER A 28 32.12 22.11 -2.12
N PRO A 29 31.15 21.81 -3.00
CA PRO A 29 30.45 20.51 -3.03
C PRO A 29 31.40 19.30 -3.12
N SER A 30 32.58 19.50 -3.67
CA SER A 30 33.66 18.47 -3.79
C SER A 30 34.24 18.03 -2.45
N ASN A 31 34.07 18.81 -1.38
CA ASN A 31 34.64 18.47 -0.05
C ASN A 31 33.75 17.61 0.80
N PHE A 32 32.49 17.35 0.37
CA PHE A 32 31.62 16.45 1.09
C PHE A 32 31.83 15.01 0.65
N PRO A 33 31.87 14.04 1.59
CA PRO A 33 32.11 12.65 1.24
C PRO A 33 30.96 12.09 0.40
N ASN A 34 31.30 11.28 -0.58
CA ASN A 34 30.35 10.50 -1.34
C ASN A 34 29.61 9.52 -0.42
N LEU A 35 28.44 9.07 -0.87
CA LEU A 35 27.65 8.10 -0.15
C LEU A 35 28.44 6.78 -0.01
N LYS A 36 28.63 6.31 1.22
CA LYS A 36 29.34 5.06 1.53
C LYS A 36 28.38 3.89 1.74
N ASN A 37 27.29 4.14 2.48
CA ASN A 37 26.40 3.09 2.91
C ASN A 37 24.96 3.35 2.46
N ILE A 38 24.36 2.30 1.90
CA ILE A 38 22.92 2.24 1.56
C ILE A 38 22.31 1.12 2.39
N ILE A 39 21.38 1.46 3.26
CA ILE A 39 20.70 0.53 4.14
C ILE A 39 19.25 0.46 3.68
N VAL A 40 18.78 -0.73 3.28
CA VAL A 40 17.37 -1.00 2.90
C VAL A 40 16.80 -2.00 3.88
N SER A 41 15.59 -1.77 4.34
CA SER A 41 14.89 -2.64 5.27
C SER A 41 13.38 -2.64 5.03
N GLY A 42 12.70 -3.74 5.38
CA GLY A 42 11.24 -3.88 5.32
C GLY A 42 10.74 -4.96 4.38
N LEU A 43 11.56 -5.42 3.44
CA LEU A 43 11.30 -6.62 2.63
C LEU A 43 12.12 -7.82 3.15
N ASP A 44 12.02 -8.94 2.45
CA ASP A 44 12.92 -10.08 2.66
C ASP A 44 14.36 -9.72 2.24
N GLU A 45 15.33 -10.45 2.76
CA GLU A 45 16.76 -10.17 2.58
C GLU A 45 17.14 -10.07 1.10
N LYS A 46 16.68 -11.03 0.27
CA LYS A 46 16.96 -11.05 -1.17
C LYS A 46 16.43 -9.80 -1.88
N SER A 47 15.20 -9.40 -1.58
CA SER A 47 14.58 -8.21 -2.17
C SER A 47 15.23 -6.92 -1.69
N ASN A 48 15.63 -6.84 -0.41
CA ASN A 48 16.40 -5.70 0.09
C ASN A 48 17.75 -5.55 -0.63
N LEU A 49 18.47 -6.66 -0.82
CA LEU A 49 19.75 -6.67 -1.54
C LEU A 49 19.59 -6.27 -3.02
N GLU A 50 18.50 -6.70 -3.66
CA GLU A 50 18.22 -6.29 -5.05
C GLU A 50 18.01 -4.78 -5.14
N ILE A 51 17.25 -4.19 -4.21
CA ILE A 51 17.05 -2.74 -4.17
C ILE A 51 18.37 -2.02 -3.89
N ILE A 52 19.20 -2.51 -2.96
CA ILE A 52 20.53 -1.93 -2.70
C ILE A 52 21.35 -1.90 -3.98
N ARG A 53 21.39 -3.00 -4.76
CA ARG A 53 22.11 -3.05 -6.03
C ARG A 53 21.59 -2.04 -7.05
N LYS A 54 20.26 -1.88 -7.15
CA LYS A 54 19.63 -0.87 -8.03
C LYS A 54 19.94 0.56 -7.60
N LEU A 55 20.21 0.80 -6.32
CA LEU A 55 20.55 2.10 -5.76
C LEU A 55 22.08 2.37 -5.71
N ASP A 56 22.92 1.43 -6.15
CA ASP A 56 24.39 1.52 -6.00
C ASP A 56 25.00 2.72 -6.74
N PHE A 57 24.34 3.20 -7.79
CA PHE A 57 24.74 4.43 -8.51
C PHE A 57 24.79 5.67 -7.60
N LEU A 58 24.05 5.69 -6.50
CA LEU A 58 24.04 6.79 -5.53
C LEU A 58 25.39 6.94 -4.82
N LYS A 59 26.25 5.92 -4.82
CA LYS A 59 27.60 5.99 -4.23
C LYS A 59 28.52 6.95 -4.98
N LEU A 60 28.15 7.29 -6.22
CA LEU A 60 28.87 8.30 -7.00
C LEU A 60 28.43 9.72 -6.61
N ASP A 61 27.31 9.85 -5.93
CA ASP A 61 26.74 11.12 -5.55
C ASP A 61 27.08 11.48 -4.09
N ASN A 62 27.06 12.77 -3.83
CA ASN A 62 27.13 13.31 -2.48
C ASN A 62 25.76 13.27 -1.82
N LEU A 63 25.70 13.00 -0.51
CA LEU A 63 24.45 12.90 0.26
C LEU A 63 23.54 14.14 0.13
N PHE A 64 24.11 15.33 -0.10
CA PHE A 64 23.35 16.58 -0.27
C PHE A 64 22.62 16.65 -1.62
N PHE A 65 23.23 16.12 -2.67
CA PHE A 65 22.76 16.22 -4.07
C PHE A 65 22.08 14.95 -4.60
N ILE A 66 21.69 14.03 -3.70
CA ILE A 66 21.02 12.79 -4.10
C ILE A 66 19.77 13.06 -4.93
N ASN A 67 19.70 12.43 -6.09
CA ASN A 67 18.54 12.48 -6.96
C ASN A 67 17.38 11.61 -6.40
N LYS A 68 16.47 12.25 -5.65
CA LYS A 68 15.30 11.56 -5.08
C LYS A 68 14.36 10.99 -6.15
N SER A 69 14.29 11.61 -7.33
CA SER A 69 13.40 11.15 -8.40
C SER A 69 13.75 9.74 -8.85
N LYS A 70 15.04 9.45 -9.10
CA LYS A 70 15.51 8.11 -9.48
C LYS A 70 15.26 7.07 -8.38
N ILE A 71 15.45 7.45 -7.12
CA ILE A 71 15.15 6.55 -5.99
C ILE A 71 13.65 6.21 -5.98
N ASN A 72 12.80 7.22 -6.12
CA ASN A 72 11.35 7.05 -6.15
C ASN A 72 10.92 6.15 -7.32
N GLU A 73 11.51 6.31 -8.49
CA GLU A 73 11.25 5.46 -9.66
C GLU A 73 11.59 3.99 -9.36
N ILE A 74 12.79 3.71 -8.82
CA ILE A 74 13.22 2.36 -8.47
C ILE A 74 12.30 1.73 -7.41
N LEU A 75 11.94 2.48 -6.37
CA LEU A 75 11.07 1.96 -5.31
C LEU A 75 9.64 1.76 -5.80
N ASN A 76 9.12 2.70 -6.59
CA ASN A 76 7.77 2.60 -7.15
C ASN A 76 7.63 1.53 -8.22
N SER A 77 8.71 1.16 -8.92
CA SER A 77 8.68 0.05 -9.89
C SER A 77 8.63 -1.34 -9.22
N ASN A 78 8.96 -1.43 -7.94
CA ASN A 78 8.91 -2.71 -7.22
C ASN A 78 7.49 -3.00 -6.73
N ASN A 79 6.92 -4.14 -7.15
CA ASN A 79 5.54 -4.51 -6.83
C ASN A 79 5.32 -4.85 -5.35
N PHE A 80 6.36 -5.18 -4.59
CA PHE A 80 6.24 -5.48 -3.17
C PHE A 80 6.22 -4.23 -2.28
N VAL A 81 6.50 -3.05 -2.82
CA VAL A 81 6.57 -1.80 -2.07
C VAL A 81 5.18 -1.17 -1.96
N GLU A 82 4.67 -1.04 -0.75
CA GLU A 82 3.46 -0.28 -0.42
C GLU A 82 3.78 1.18 -0.23
N LYS A 83 4.65 1.45 0.74
CA LYS A 83 5.13 2.76 1.12
C LYS A 83 6.61 2.70 1.45
N TYR A 84 7.27 3.84 1.44
CA TYR A 84 8.65 3.93 1.87
C TYR A 84 8.98 5.29 2.45
N SER A 85 10.03 5.33 3.27
CA SER A 85 10.64 6.56 3.77
C SER A 85 12.14 6.54 3.55
N ILE A 86 12.70 7.70 3.22
CA ILE A 86 14.13 7.86 2.93
C ILE A 86 14.72 8.81 3.96
N HIS A 87 15.70 8.33 4.71
CA HIS A 87 16.38 9.08 5.75
C HIS A 87 17.85 9.23 5.40
N LYS A 88 18.36 10.46 5.42
CA LYS A 88 19.77 10.77 5.31
C LYS A 88 20.42 10.60 6.67
N ILE A 89 21.49 9.82 6.75
CA ILE A 89 22.29 9.62 7.95
C ILE A 89 23.66 10.21 7.66
N TYR A 90 23.91 11.41 8.17
CA TYR A 90 25.15 12.11 7.97
C TYR A 90 26.33 11.38 8.63
N PRO A 91 27.56 11.46 8.04
CA PRO A 91 27.91 12.26 6.86
C PRO A 91 27.67 11.57 5.51
N SER A 92 27.54 10.25 5.41
CA SER A 92 27.69 9.51 4.15
C SER A 92 26.80 8.27 4.01
N SER A 93 25.64 8.24 4.68
CA SER A 93 24.75 7.07 4.64
C SER A 93 23.31 7.47 4.33
N ILE A 94 22.59 6.55 3.68
CA ILE A 94 21.14 6.66 3.44
C ILE A 94 20.43 5.41 3.97
N LYS A 95 19.29 5.60 4.60
CA LYS A 95 18.43 4.52 5.06
C LYS A 95 17.08 4.61 4.37
N VAL A 96 16.72 3.55 3.66
CA VAL A 96 15.41 3.37 3.03
C VAL A 96 14.63 2.36 3.86
N LYS A 97 13.53 2.80 4.46
CA LYS A 97 12.61 1.95 5.20
C LYS A 97 11.38 1.70 4.33
N ILE A 98 11.07 0.45 4.06
CA ILE A 98 9.99 0.02 3.17
C ILE A 98 8.89 -0.65 4.00
N GLU A 99 7.65 -0.33 3.69
CA GLU A 99 6.48 -1.09 4.11
C GLU A 99 6.08 -2.02 2.97
N LYS A 100 6.00 -3.31 3.26
CA LYS A 100 5.65 -4.34 2.28
C LYS A 100 4.14 -4.33 2.01
N ALA A 101 3.76 -4.41 0.74
CA ALA A 101 2.36 -4.56 0.33
C ALA A 101 1.77 -5.87 0.91
N LYS A 102 0.56 -5.77 1.47
CA LYS A 102 -0.21 -6.93 1.91
C LYS A 102 -0.86 -7.59 0.70
N LEU A 103 -0.80 -8.91 0.62
CA LEU A 103 -1.48 -9.64 -0.42
C LEU A 103 -2.96 -9.79 -0.03
N LEU A 104 -3.87 -9.36 -0.91
CA LEU A 104 -5.30 -9.30 -0.62
C LEU A 104 -6.06 -10.47 -1.23
N ILE A 105 -5.80 -10.79 -2.50
CA ILE A 105 -6.47 -11.84 -3.25
C ILE A 105 -5.50 -12.55 -4.17
N LYS A 106 -5.79 -13.81 -4.49
CA LYS A 106 -5.11 -14.60 -5.52
C LYS A 106 -5.96 -14.61 -6.79
N THR A 107 -5.34 -14.39 -7.96
CA THR A 107 -5.98 -14.54 -9.28
C THR A 107 -5.77 -15.94 -9.85
N ASP A 108 -6.47 -16.27 -10.95
CA ASP A 108 -6.34 -17.57 -11.65
C ASP A 108 -4.91 -17.84 -12.15
N ASP A 109 -4.18 -16.78 -12.53
CA ASP A 109 -2.83 -16.86 -13.12
C ASP A 109 -1.70 -16.95 -12.09
N ASP A 110 -1.97 -17.39 -10.86
CA ASP A 110 -1.00 -17.44 -9.75
C ASP A 110 -0.37 -16.08 -9.37
N TYR A 111 -1.02 -15.00 -9.76
CA TYR A 111 -0.69 -13.67 -9.28
C TYR A 111 -1.52 -13.32 -8.05
N TYR A 112 -0.96 -12.46 -7.23
CA TYR A 112 -1.63 -11.89 -6.09
C TYR A 112 -1.81 -10.40 -6.29
N LEU A 113 -2.97 -9.87 -5.97
CA LEU A 113 -3.18 -8.41 -5.92
C LEU A 113 -2.76 -7.91 -4.55
N GLY A 114 -1.80 -6.98 -4.53
CA GLY A 114 -1.34 -6.29 -3.33
C GLY A 114 -2.26 -5.15 -2.90
N SER A 115 -2.12 -4.73 -1.65
CA SER A 115 -2.80 -3.55 -1.11
C SER A 115 -2.45 -2.24 -1.85
N ASN A 116 -1.29 -2.23 -2.53
CA ASN A 116 -0.83 -1.15 -3.39
C ASN A 116 -1.43 -1.17 -4.81
N GLY A 117 -2.36 -2.07 -5.11
CA GLY A 117 -3.00 -2.21 -6.41
C GLY A 117 -2.12 -2.84 -7.50
N LYS A 118 -0.98 -3.43 -7.15
CA LYS A 118 -0.08 -4.08 -8.10
C LYS A 118 -0.21 -5.58 -8.04
N PHE A 119 -0.07 -6.23 -9.20
CA PHE A 119 0.01 -7.68 -9.26
C PHE A 119 1.41 -8.16 -8.89
N ILE A 120 1.47 -9.13 -7.99
CA ILE A 120 2.68 -9.69 -7.41
C ILE A 120 2.71 -11.18 -7.72
N LYS A 121 3.74 -11.63 -8.42
CA LYS A 121 3.99 -13.07 -8.59
C LYS A 121 4.73 -13.59 -7.36
N ALA A 122 4.12 -14.49 -6.61
CA ALA A 122 4.77 -15.13 -5.47
C ALA A 122 5.27 -16.52 -5.86
N ASN A 123 6.53 -16.82 -5.49
CA ASN A 123 7.15 -18.10 -5.79
C ASN A 123 6.66 -19.25 -4.88
N LYS A 124 5.85 -18.95 -3.89
CA LYS A 124 5.26 -19.93 -2.95
C LYS A 124 3.77 -19.68 -2.86
N GLN A 125 3.03 -20.79 -2.81
CA GLN A 125 1.60 -20.72 -2.55
C GLN A 125 1.38 -20.21 -1.11
N ILE A 126 0.60 -19.13 -0.99
CA ILE A 126 0.29 -18.52 0.29
C ILE A 126 -1.13 -18.92 0.66
N ASN A 127 -1.25 -19.63 1.76
CA ASN A 127 -2.53 -20.12 2.27
C ASN A 127 -3.35 -18.97 2.87
N ASN A 128 -4.66 -19.16 2.94
CA ASN A 128 -5.62 -18.24 3.56
C ASN A 128 -5.86 -16.92 2.84
N ILE A 129 -5.39 -16.75 1.60
CA ILE A 129 -5.74 -15.61 0.75
C ILE A 129 -6.93 -16.00 -0.13
N PRO A 130 -8.02 -15.21 -0.17
CA PRO A 130 -9.16 -15.47 -1.03
C PRO A 130 -8.78 -15.55 -2.51
N ILE A 131 -9.41 -16.44 -3.26
CA ILE A 131 -9.26 -16.53 -4.71
C ILE A 131 -10.30 -15.62 -5.37
N ILE A 132 -9.93 -14.90 -6.42
CA ILE A 132 -10.87 -14.12 -7.22
C ILE A 132 -10.99 -14.71 -8.61
N LEU A 133 -12.23 -14.83 -9.10
CA LEU A 133 -12.58 -15.30 -10.43
C LEU A 133 -13.35 -14.23 -11.18
N GLY A 134 -13.20 -14.20 -12.50
CA GLY A 134 -13.91 -13.30 -13.41
C GLY A 134 -13.09 -12.07 -13.80
N ASP A 135 -13.57 -11.37 -14.82
CA ASP A 135 -12.92 -10.18 -15.38
C ASP A 135 -13.33 -8.94 -14.60
N PHE A 136 -12.55 -8.60 -13.57
CA PHE A 136 -12.78 -7.49 -12.68
C PHE A 136 -11.77 -6.36 -12.89
N ASN A 137 -12.19 -5.13 -12.61
CA ASN A 137 -11.29 -3.99 -12.54
C ASN A 137 -10.74 -3.83 -11.13
N ILE A 138 -9.44 -3.51 -11.00
CA ILE A 138 -8.76 -3.29 -9.71
C ILE A 138 -9.50 -2.25 -8.87
N SER A 139 -9.95 -1.16 -9.48
CA SER A 139 -10.70 -0.10 -8.77
C SER A 139 -12.06 -0.61 -8.25
N GLU A 140 -12.78 -1.44 -9.02
CA GLU A 140 -14.04 -2.05 -8.59
C GLU A 140 -13.82 -2.99 -7.39
N PHE A 141 -12.72 -3.76 -7.41
CA PHE A 141 -12.36 -4.60 -6.28
C PHE A 141 -12.05 -3.78 -5.01
N PHE A 142 -11.28 -2.70 -5.13
CA PHE A 142 -10.97 -1.87 -3.95
C PHE A 142 -12.21 -1.17 -3.39
N LEU A 143 -13.11 -0.68 -4.23
CA LEU A 143 -14.40 -0.13 -3.79
C LEU A 143 -15.24 -1.20 -3.07
N PHE A 144 -15.29 -2.41 -3.61
CA PHE A 144 -15.98 -3.52 -2.98
C PHE A 144 -15.37 -3.90 -1.63
N LYS A 145 -14.03 -4.00 -1.57
CA LYS A 145 -13.31 -4.27 -0.33
C LYS A 145 -13.55 -3.19 0.73
N GLU A 146 -13.56 -1.92 0.34
CA GLU A 146 -13.86 -0.81 1.25
C GLU A 146 -15.25 -0.95 1.88
N ILE A 147 -16.24 -1.39 1.10
CA ILE A 147 -17.60 -1.64 1.60
C ILE A 147 -17.59 -2.78 2.63
N ILE A 148 -16.88 -3.89 2.32
CA ILE A 148 -16.74 -5.01 3.27
C ILE A 148 -16.05 -4.53 4.56
N ASP A 149 -14.96 -3.77 4.46
CA ASP A 149 -14.20 -3.29 5.62
C ASP A 149 -15.02 -2.34 6.51
N LYS A 150 -16.04 -1.67 5.97
CA LYS A 150 -16.99 -0.83 6.71
C LYS A 150 -18.17 -1.61 7.32
N SER A 151 -18.39 -2.84 6.89
CA SER A 151 -19.43 -3.72 7.43
C SER A 151 -18.88 -4.57 8.59
N ASN A 152 -19.75 -5.29 9.28
CA ASN A 152 -19.34 -6.28 10.28
C ASN A 152 -18.85 -7.59 9.65
N PHE A 153 -19.02 -7.76 8.33
CA PHE A 153 -18.54 -8.93 7.61
C PHE A 153 -17.03 -8.87 7.44
N LYS A 154 -16.32 -9.88 7.94
CA LYS A 154 -14.86 -9.90 7.91
C LYS A 154 -14.33 -10.44 6.59
N PHE A 155 -13.45 -9.69 5.93
CA PHE A 155 -12.81 -10.09 4.68
C PHE A 155 -12.06 -11.44 4.81
N GLU A 156 -11.50 -11.73 5.99
CA GLU A 156 -10.81 -12.99 6.29
C GLU A 156 -11.72 -14.23 6.22
N ASN A 157 -13.04 -14.06 6.30
CA ASN A 157 -14.00 -15.15 6.18
C ASN A 157 -14.25 -15.58 4.73
N ILE A 158 -13.75 -14.83 3.77
CA ILE A 158 -13.90 -15.11 2.35
C ILE A 158 -12.93 -16.24 1.94
N HIS A 159 -13.46 -17.23 1.24
CA HIS A 159 -12.68 -18.25 0.56
C HIS A 159 -12.50 -17.88 -0.92
N LYS A 160 -13.59 -17.49 -1.59
CA LYS A 160 -13.59 -17.14 -3.00
C LYS A 160 -14.51 -15.97 -3.30
N LEU A 161 -14.07 -15.11 -4.20
CA LEU A 161 -14.85 -14.03 -4.81
C LEU A 161 -15.07 -14.36 -6.28
N THR A 162 -16.28 -14.12 -6.78
CA THR A 162 -16.56 -14.22 -8.21
C THR A 162 -17.19 -12.93 -8.70
N PHE A 163 -16.54 -12.28 -9.65
CA PHE A 163 -17.10 -11.13 -10.33
C PHE A 163 -17.80 -11.60 -11.61
N LEU A 164 -19.09 -11.38 -11.71
CA LEU A 164 -19.91 -11.85 -12.82
C LEU A 164 -19.96 -10.82 -13.95
N PRO A 165 -20.21 -11.26 -15.21
CA PRO A 165 -20.40 -10.35 -16.36
C PRO A 165 -21.53 -9.33 -16.14
N SER A 166 -22.49 -9.65 -15.27
CA SER A 166 -23.58 -8.76 -14.84
C SER A 166 -23.13 -7.66 -13.85
N LYS A 167 -21.80 -7.53 -13.59
CA LYS A 167 -21.19 -6.62 -12.64
C LYS A 167 -21.69 -6.79 -11.21
N ARG A 168 -21.85 -8.04 -10.79
CA ARG A 168 -22.26 -8.44 -9.46
C ARG A 168 -21.18 -9.29 -8.80
N TRP A 169 -21.10 -9.21 -7.50
CA TRP A 169 -20.18 -10.02 -6.69
C TRP A 169 -20.93 -11.21 -6.09
N ASN A 170 -20.30 -12.36 -6.13
CA ASN A 170 -20.64 -13.50 -5.29
C ASN A 170 -19.48 -13.77 -4.34
N ILE A 171 -19.80 -14.06 -3.07
CA ILE A 171 -18.84 -14.43 -2.03
C ILE A 171 -19.09 -15.88 -1.66
N GLU A 172 -18.08 -16.70 -1.71
CA GLU A 172 -18.07 -18.01 -1.08
C GLU A 172 -17.24 -17.90 0.20
N THR A 173 -17.87 -18.18 1.33
CA THR A 173 -17.21 -18.11 2.64
C THR A 173 -16.37 -19.36 2.91
N LYS A 174 -15.45 -19.30 3.87
CA LYS A 174 -14.67 -20.46 4.33
C LYS A 174 -15.54 -21.59 4.90
N ASN A 175 -16.76 -21.25 5.34
CA ASN A 175 -17.75 -22.24 5.85
C ASN A 175 -18.64 -22.79 4.74
N GLY A 176 -18.34 -22.48 3.46
CA GLY A 176 -19.07 -23.01 2.30
C GLY A 176 -20.39 -22.29 1.98
N ILE A 177 -20.70 -21.16 2.61
CA ILE A 177 -21.91 -20.39 2.32
C ILE A 177 -21.67 -19.53 1.07
N LEU A 178 -22.56 -19.63 0.08
CA LEU A 178 -22.55 -18.79 -1.10
C LEU A 178 -23.47 -17.57 -0.89
N ILE A 179 -22.89 -16.38 -0.86
CA ILE A 179 -23.61 -15.10 -0.73
C ILE A 179 -23.67 -14.45 -2.10
N LYS A 180 -24.86 -14.20 -2.62
CA LYS A 180 -25.10 -13.54 -3.90
C LYS A 180 -25.51 -12.10 -3.66
N LEU A 181 -24.71 -11.14 -4.14
CA LEU A 181 -24.89 -9.72 -3.91
C LEU A 181 -25.53 -9.01 -5.11
N PRO A 182 -26.30 -7.93 -4.90
CA PRO A 182 -26.82 -7.08 -5.96
C PRO A 182 -25.69 -6.27 -6.61
N ARG A 183 -25.97 -5.64 -7.74
CA ARG A 183 -25.04 -4.72 -8.39
C ARG A 183 -24.93 -3.37 -7.68
N LYS A 184 -26.04 -2.93 -7.08
CA LYS A 184 -26.15 -1.64 -6.38
C LYS A 184 -26.59 -1.89 -4.95
N LYS A 185 -26.45 -0.88 -4.07
CA LYS A 185 -26.87 -0.96 -2.66
C LYS A 185 -26.14 -2.05 -1.88
N LEU A 186 -24.84 -2.16 -2.11
CA LEU A 186 -24.01 -3.16 -1.41
C LEU A 186 -23.94 -2.93 0.10
N ILE A 187 -23.93 -1.65 0.53
CA ILE A 187 -23.86 -1.30 1.96
C ILE A 187 -25.12 -1.84 2.66
N GLU A 188 -26.29 -1.51 2.15
CA GLU A 188 -27.58 -1.98 2.69
C GLU A 188 -27.68 -3.52 2.65
N SER A 189 -27.08 -4.14 1.63
CA SER A 189 -27.06 -5.61 1.54
C SER A 189 -26.17 -6.24 2.62
N PHE A 190 -25.05 -5.63 2.98
CA PHE A 190 -24.21 -6.10 4.07
C PHE A 190 -24.86 -5.86 5.44
N GLU A 191 -25.54 -4.75 5.64
CA GLU A 191 -26.33 -4.49 6.86
C GLU A 191 -27.43 -5.57 7.05
N LEU A 192 -28.14 -5.89 5.96
CA LEU A 192 -29.16 -6.94 5.97
C LEU A 192 -28.55 -8.33 6.23
N LEU A 193 -27.37 -8.61 5.65
CA LEU A 193 -26.62 -9.85 5.91
C LEU A 193 -26.24 -9.97 7.39
N ASP A 194 -25.71 -8.91 7.96
CA ASP A 194 -25.27 -8.87 9.36
C ASP A 194 -26.46 -9.12 10.31
N PHE A 195 -27.59 -8.45 10.07
CA PHE A 195 -28.82 -8.65 10.82
C PHE A 195 -29.28 -10.11 10.73
N PHE A 196 -29.34 -10.67 9.52
CA PHE A 196 -29.76 -12.05 9.28
C PHE A 196 -28.84 -13.07 9.96
N LEU A 197 -27.52 -12.91 9.86
CA LEU A 197 -26.56 -13.82 10.48
C LEU A 197 -26.59 -13.74 12.01
N SER A 198 -26.93 -12.60 12.59
CA SER A 198 -27.07 -12.45 14.04
C SER A 198 -28.29 -13.21 14.59
N GLU A 199 -29.38 -13.29 13.85
CA GLU A 199 -30.60 -13.97 14.27
C GLU A 199 -30.54 -15.51 14.08
N LYS A 200 -29.87 -15.98 13.01
CA LYS A 200 -29.92 -17.40 12.59
C LYS A 200 -28.62 -18.16 12.78
N ARG A 201 -27.96 -18.01 13.94
CA ARG A 201 -26.64 -18.61 14.25
C ARG A 201 -26.52 -20.15 14.11
N ASN A 202 -27.64 -20.88 14.07
CA ASN A 202 -27.64 -22.36 14.18
C ASN A 202 -28.15 -23.09 12.93
N LYS A 203 -28.38 -22.42 11.80
CA LYS A 203 -28.85 -23.09 10.58
C LYS A 203 -27.70 -23.46 9.64
N LYS A 204 -27.80 -24.66 9.01
CA LYS A 204 -26.89 -25.08 7.93
C LYS A 204 -27.29 -24.37 6.63
N LEU A 205 -26.85 -23.12 6.49
CA LEU A 205 -27.10 -22.33 5.29
C LEU A 205 -26.12 -22.70 4.19
N LYS A 206 -26.61 -22.87 2.96
CA LYS A 206 -25.80 -23.07 1.75
C LYS A 206 -25.76 -21.82 0.89
N ILE A 207 -26.90 -21.16 0.71
CA ILE A 207 -27.02 -19.97 -0.13
C ILE A 207 -27.76 -18.87 0.63
N ILE A 208 -27.22 -17.65 0.53
CA ILE A 208 -27.86 -16.40 0.95
C ILE A 208 -27.93 -15.49 -0.26
N ASP A 209 -29.12 -15.25 -0.78
CA ASP A 209 -29.32 -14.40 -1.96
C ASP A 209 -29.91 -13.04 -1.52
N LEU A 210 -29.11 -11.99 -1.69
CA LEU A 210 -29.42 -10.59 -1.34
C LEU A 210 -29.72 -9.73 -2.57
N ARG A 211 -29.94 -10.35 -3.74
CA ARG A 211 -30.14 -9.61 -4.99
C ARG A 211 -31.48 -8.88 -5.07
N GLN A 212 -32.44 -9.29 -4.27
CA GLN A 212 -33.73 -8.61 -4.14
C GLN A 212 -33.65 -7.52 -3.07
N ASN A 213 -34.25 -6.36 -3.35
CA ASN A 213 -34.25 -5.25 -2.40
C ASN A 213 -34.98 -5.65 -1.10
N ASN A 214 -34.35 -5.44 0.04
CA ASN A 214 -34.88 -5.66 1.38
C ASN A 214 -35.39 -7.10 1.64
N GLN A 215 -34.91 -8.08 0.90
CA GLN A 215 -35.28 -9.50 1.07
C GLN A 215 -34.03 -10.37 1.11
N VAL A 216 -34.07 -11.38 1.97
CA VAL A 216 -33.07 -12.44 2.05
C VAL A 216 -33.72 -13.74 1.62
N ILE A 217 -33.26 -14.31 0.52
CA ILE A 217 -33.68 -15.64 0.07
C ILE A 217 -32.60 -16.63 0.50
N ILE A 218 -32.98 -17.70 1.17
CA ILE A 218 -32.05 -18.71 1.69
C ILE A 218 -32.33 -20.07 1.08
N ASP A 219 -31.28 -20.88 0.97
CA ASP A 219 -31.31 -22.31 0.74
C ASP A 219 -30.48 -23.01 1.82
N GLU A 220 -31.03 -24.13 2.37
CA GLU A 220 -30.48 -24.86 3.53
C GLU A 220 -29.82 -26.19 3.10
#